data_f307bd5add5e1282ece8296609d7efde
#
_entry.id   f307bd5add5e1282ece8296609d7efde
#
_cell.length_a   1.000
_cell.length_b   1.000
_cell.length_c   1.000
_cell.angle_alpha   90.00
_cell.angle_beta   90.00
_cell.angle_gamma   90.00
#
_symmetry.space_group_name_H-M   'P 1'
#
loop_
_entity.id
_entity.type
_entity.pdbx_description
1 polymer ?
#
loop_
_entity_poly.entity_id
_entity_poly.type
_entity_poly.pdbx_seq_one_letter_code
_entity_poly.pdbx_strand_id
1 'polypeptide(L)'
;MIYDGLHAPVHPLPFRGPPRRLIHRRSPDAKVLATGYLPLIKRGETCPYIEKIPASDREWLARSIERINQAVREAAQRNGAIYVLADAALDHTACSPSPWVDFTGQETNSFPMHPTHAGQRAMADALRL
;
A
#
# COMPACT_ATOMS: atom_id res chain seq x y z
N MET A 1 10.58 31.04 -12.62
CA MET A 1 10.90 31.01 -11.19
C MET A 1 11.16 29.55 -10.87
N ILE A 2 12.44 29.18 -10.83
CA ILE A 2 12.92 27.78 -10.68
C ILE A 2 12.95 27.50 -9.19
N TYR A 3 12.18 26.51 -8.74
CA TYR A 3 12.30 25.98 -7.38
C TYR A 3 13.56 25.12 -7.32
N ASP A 4 14.67 25.74 -6.98
CA ASP A 4 15.90 25.04 -6.60
C ASP A 4 15.71 24.44 -5.21
N GLY A 5 15.63 23.15 -5.18
CA GLY A 5 16.20 22.21 -4.28
C GLY A 5 16.14 22.46 -2.79
N LEU A 6 15.24 21.85 -2.11
CA LEU A 6 15.47 21.41 -0.73
C LEU A 6 16.00 19.96 -0.74
N HIS A 7 17.28 19.81 -1.08
CA HIS A 7 18.05 18.68 -0.60
C HIS A 7 18.39 18.93 0.88
N ALA A 8 17.37 18.83 1.74
CA ALA A 8 17.68 18.62 3.14
C ALA A 8 18.43 17.27 3.23
N PRO A 9 19.61 17.24 3.84
CA PRO A 9 20.30 15.97 4.05
C PRO A 9 19.35 15.09 4.87
N VAL A 10 18.91 13.98 4.29
CA VAL A 10 18.19 12.94 5.02
C VAL A 10 19.24 12.40 6.00
N HIS A 11 19.24 12.93 7.22
CA HIS A 11 20.02 12.34 8.28
C HIS A 11 19.49 10.92 8.47
N PRO A 12 20.31 9.88 8.22
CA PRO A 12 19.88 8.53 8.52
C PRO A 12 19.57 8.50 10.01
N LEU A 13 18.30 8.29 10.34
CA LEU A 13 17.91 8.04 11.73
C LEU A 13 18.82 6.96 12.29
N PRO A 14 19.30 7.08 13.54
CA PRO A 14 20.27 6.15 14.13
C PRO A 14 19.71 4.75 14.40
N PHE A 15 18.68 4.34 13.65
CA PHE A 15 18.10 3.02 13.73
C PHE A 15 18.95 2.00 12.96
N ARG A 16 20.06 1.59 13.57
CA ARG A 16 20.89 0.47 13.12
C ARG A 16 20.23 -0.85 13.52
N GLY A 17 19.21 -1.29 12.78
CA GLY A 17 18.63 -2.62 12.96
C GLY A 17 17.23 -2.75 12.37
N PRO A 18 16.79 -3.97 12.00
CA PRO A 18 15.46 -4.17 11.48
C PRO A 18 14.41 -3.81 12.55
N PRO A 19 13.32 -3.13 12.20
CA PRO A 19 12.28 -2.65 13.14
C PRO A 19 11.77 -3.74 14.08
N ARG A 20 11.69 -4.98 13.63
CA ARG A 20 11.27 -6.14 14.42
C ARG A 20 12.15 -6.34 15.67
N ARG A 21 13.48 -6.20 15.55
CA ARG A 21 14.38 -6.37 16.71
C ARG A 21 14.09 -5.36 17.81
N LEU A 22 13.68 -4.14 17.45
CA LEU A 22 13.31 -3.11 18.42
C LEU A 22 11.98 -3.43 19.10
N ILE A 23 11.00 -3.89 18.34
CA ILE A 23 9.68 -4.30 18.87
C ILE A 23 9.89 -5.45 19.88
N HIS A 24 10.56 -6.54 19.46
CA HIS A 24 10.77 -7.70 20.34
C HIS A 24 11.68 -7.43 21.55
N ARG A 25 12.52 -6.41 21.51
CA ARG A 25 13.28 -5.97 22.72
C ARG A 25 12.37 -5.34 23.77
N ARG A 26 11.27 -4.73 23.37
CA ARG A 26 10.31 -4.07 24.26
C ARG A 26 9.09 -4.95 24.55
N SER A 27 8.74 -5.81 23.64
CA SER A 27 7.58 -6.71 23.70
C SER A 27 7.97 -8.04 23.07
N PRO A 28 8.64 -8.95 23.82
CA PRO A 28 9.21 -10.19 23.28
C PRO A 28 8.18 -11.11 22.61
N ASP A 29 6.96 -11.14 23.14
CA ASP A 29 5.88 -12.03 22.69
C ASP A 29 4.96 -11.37 21.65
N ALA A 30 5.27 -10.13 21.20
CA ALA A 30 4.43 -9.43 20.24
C ALA A 30 4.46 -10.11 18.88
N LYS A 31 3.28 -10.36 18.31
CA LYS A 31 3.14 -10.70 16.88
C LYS A 31 3.30 -9.44 16.06
N VAL A 32 4.23 -9.44 15.10
CA VAL A 32 4.46 -8.32 14.19
C VAL A 32 3.80 -8.63 12.85
N LEU A 33 2.89 -7.76 12.45
CA LEU A 33 2.22 -7.84 11.15
C LEU A 33 2.72 -6.70 10.27
N ALA A 34 2.94 -6.99 9.00
CA ALA A 34 3.30 -6.01 7.98
C ALA A 34 2.22 -6.01 6.90
N THR A 35 1.55 -4.90 6.72
CA THR A 35 0.46 -4.79 5.73
C THR A 35 0.98 -4.38 4.36
N GLY A 36 0.42 -5.01 3.32
CA GLY A 36 0.56 -4.52 1.95
C GLY A 36 -0.35 -3.32 1.68
N TYR A 37 -0.22 -2.77 0.48
CA TYR A 37 -1.08 -1.71 -0.05
C TYR A 37 -2.20 -2.33 -0.89
N LEU A 38 -3.42 -1.82 -0.70
CA LEU A 38 -4.54 -2.19 -1.57
C LEU A 38 -4.24 -1.79 -3.02
N PRO A 39 -4.46 -2.68 -4.00
CA PRO A 39 -4.21 -2.39 -5.40
C PRO A 39 -5.14 -1.28 -5.89
N LEU A 40 -4.55 -0.23 -6.44
CA LEU A 40 -5.33 0.87 -7.03
C LEU A 40 -5.98 0.44 -8.35
N ILE A 41 -5.20 -0.22 -9.18
CA ILE A 41 -5.63 -0.84 -10.44
C ILE A 41 -4.86 -2.15 -10.65
N LYS A 42 -5.38 -3.04 -11.48
CA LYS A 42 -4.66 -4.23 -11.95
C LYS A 42 -4.18 -4.06 -13.39
N ARG A 43 -3.27 -4.92 -13.80
CA ARG A 43 -2.71 -4.89 -15.16
C ARG A 43 -3.80 -5.01 -16.20
N GLY A 44 -3.71 -4.20 -17.25
CA GLY A 44 -4.65 -4.21 -18.36
C GLY A 44 -6.03 -3.64 -18.02
N GLU A 45 -6.25 -3.20 -16.78
CA GLU A 45 -7.53 -2.65 -16.36
C GLU A 45 -7.76 -1.26 -16.95
N THR A 46 -9.01 -0.98 -17.30
CA THR A 46 -9.46 0.36 -17.70
C THR A 46 -10.88 0.60 -17.24
N CYS A 47 -11.19 1.83 -16.91
CA CYS A 47 -12.52 2.30 -16.57
C CYS A 47 -12.58 3.83 -16.76
N PRO A 48 -13.77 4.45 -16.74
CA PRO A 48 -13.91 5.89 -17.00
C PRO A 48 -13.02 6.81 -16.16
N TYR A 49 -12.71 6.40 -14.94
CA TYR A 49 -11.85 7.20 -14.04
C TYR A 49 -10.39 7.26 -14.48
N ILE A 50 -9.89 6.23 -15.17
CA ILE A 50 -8.49 6.08 -15.52
C ILE A 50 -8.22 6.05 -17.02
N GLU A 51 -9.25 6.09 -17.87
CA GLU A 51 -9.09 5.99 -19.33
C GLU A 51 -8.24 7.12 -19.91
N LYS A 52 -8.24 8.31 -19.28
CA LYS A 52 -7.44 9.47 -19.69
C LYS A 52 -5.95 9.32 -19.34
N ILE A 53 -5.60 8.34 -18.49
CA ILE A 53 -4.20 8.05 -18.16
C ILE A 53 -3.64 7.14 -19.27
N PRO A 54 -2.48 7.47 -19.85
CA PRO A 54 -1.84 6.61 -20.85
C PRO A 54 -1.72 5.16 -20.39
N ALA A 55 -1.91 4.21 -21.30
CA ALA A 55 -1.84 2.79 -20.98
C ALA A 55 -0.51 2.38 -20.33
N SER A 56 0.60 2.99 -20.79
CA SER A 56 1.94 2.80 -20.21
C SER A 56 2.00 3.18 -18.73
N ASP A 57 1.34 4.28 -18.38
CA ASP A 57 1.39 4.82 -17.02
C ASP A 57 0.48 4.00 -16.10
N ARG A 58 -0.67 3.54 -16.60
CA ARG A 58 -1.52 2.58 -15.88
C ARG A 58 -0.78 1.28 -15.59
N GLU A 59 -0.08 0.74 -16.59
CA GLU A 59 0.71 -0.47 -16.44
C GLU A 59 1.89 -0.26 -15.48
N TRP A 60 2.54 0.89 -15.52
CA TRP A 60 3.59 1.26 -14.59
C TRP A 60 3.06 1.33 -13.15
N LEU A 61 1.89 1.94 -12.95
CA LEU A 61 1.25 2.07 -11.64
C LEU A 61 0.89 0.69 -11.05
N ALA A 62 0.23 -0.17 -11.85
CA ALA A 62 -0.10 -1.53 -11.42
C ALA A 62 1.14 -2.30 -10.99
N ARG A 63 2.18 -2.30 -11.82
CA ARG A 63 3.47 -2.96 -11.50
C ARG A 63 4.14 -2.36 -10.27
N SER A 64 4.04 -1.06 -10.07
CA SER A 64 4.67 -0.40 -8.91
C SER A 64 4.05 -0.88 -7.61
N ILE A 65 2.73 -0.99 -7.53
CA ILE A 65 2.03 -1.54 -6.35
C ILE A 65 2.38 -3.01 -6.12
N GLU A 66 2.41 -3.83 -7.19
CA GLU A 66 2.85 -5.22 -7.10
C GLU A 66 4.26 -5.34 -6.50
N ARG A 67 5.19 -4.53 -7.00
CA ARG A 67 6.60 -4.52 -6.53
C ARG A 67 6.71 -4.07 -5.07
N ILE A 68 5.95 -3.05 -4.66
CA ILE A 68 5.89 -2.60 -3.27
C ILE A 68 5.39 -3.74 -2.38
N ASN A 69 4.27 -4.36 -2.73
CA ASN A 69 3.69 -5.46 -1.98
C ASN A 69 4.63 -6.66 -1.89
N GLN A 70 5.32 -6.98 -2.98
CA GLN A 70 6.33 -8.03 -2.98
C GLN A 70 7.50 -7.70 -2.05
N ALA A 71 8.02 -6.47 -2.11
CA ALA A 71 9.12 -6.03 -1.25
C ALA A 71 8.75 -6.07 0.24
N VAL A 72 7.52 -5.64 0.59
CA VAL A 72 7.01 -5.70 1.97
C VAL A 72 6.87 -7.15 2.42
N ARG A 73 6.31 -8.03 1.57
CA ARG A 73 6.16 -9.46 1.86
C ARG A 73 7.51 -10.13 2.13
N GLU A 74 8.48 -9.90 1.26
CA GLU A 74 9.84 -10.45 1.43
C GLU A 74 10.53 -9.90 2.68
N ALA A 75 10.37 -8.60 2.96
CA ALA A 75 10.89 -7.99 4.17
C ALA A 75 10.25 -8.58 5.43
N ALA A 76 8.94 -8.79 5.42
CA ALA A 76 8.22 -9.44 6.50
C ALA A 76 8.77 -10.85 6.75
N GLN A 77 8.88 -11.67 5.71
CA GLN A 77 9.40 -13.04 5.78
C GLN A 77 10.83 -13.08 6.35
N ARG A 78 11.73 -12.25 5.80
CA ARG A 78 13.13 -12.18 6.28
C ARG A 78 13.25 -11.76 7.74
N ASN A 79 12.28 -11.03 8.26
CA ASN A 79 12.26 -10.55 9.63
C ASN A 79 11.28 -11.33 10.52
N GLY A 80 10.68 -12.43 10.05
CA GLY A 80 9.73 -13.24 10.79
C GLY A 80 8.47 -12.49 11.22
N ALA A 81 8.09 -11.46 10.47
CA ALA A 81 6.78 -10.83 10.57
C ALA A 81 5.78 -11.54 9.65
N ILE A 82 4.51 -11.39 9.93
CA ILE A 82 3.41 -11.93 9.13
C ILE A 82 3.02 -10.87 8.11
N TYR A 83 3.12 -11.18 6.81
CA TYR A 83 2.60 -10.30 5.78
C TYR A 83 1.08 -10.46 5.67
N VAL A 84 0.36 -9.35 5.64
CA VAL A 84 -1.11 -9.32 5.52
C VAL A 84 -1.53 -8.40 4.40
N LEU A 85 -2.37 -8.91 3.52
CA LEU A 85 -3.15 -8.13 2.57
C LEU A 85 -4.53 -8.80 2.52
N ALA A 86 -5.59 -8.00 2.48
CA ALA A 86 -6.93 -8.55 2.40
C ALA A 86 -7.08 -9.45 1.16
N ASP A 87 -7.66 -10.63 1.34
CA ASP A 87 -8.01 -11.53 0.25
C ASP A 87 -8.95 -10.79 -0.73
N ALA A 88 -8.97 -11.16 -1.98
CA ALA A 88 -9.78 -10.50 -3.00
C ALA A 88 -9.47 -8.99 -3.24
N ALA A 89 -8.38 -8.44 -2.68
CA ALA A 89 -8.04 -7.02 -2.87
C ALA A 89 -7.95 -6.63 -4.36
N LEU A 90 -7.52 -7.55 -5.24
CA LEU A 90 -7.47 -7.34 -6.68
C LEU A 90 -8.86 -7.28 -7.35
N ASP A 91 -9.91 -7.73 -6.69
CA ASP A 91 -11.29 -7.68 -7.20
C ASP A 91 -11.98 -6.36 -6.80
N HIS A 92 -11.33 -5.58 -5.93
CA HIS A 92 -11.84 -4.33 -5.39
C HIS A 92 -10.93 -3.13 -5.69
N THR A 93 -10.37 -3.11 -6.90
CA THR A 93 -9.62 -1.94 -7.40
C THR A 93 -10.53 -0.71 -7.53
N ALA A 94 -9.95 0.45 -7.81
CA ALA A 94 -10.72 1.68 -8.04
C ALA A 94 -11.70 1.58 -9.23
N CYS A 95 -11.52 0.61 -10.11
CA CYS A 95 -12.40 0.36 -11.25
C CYS A 95 -13.52 -0.66 -10.95
N SER A 96 -13.54 -1.24 -9.78
CA SER A 96 -14.56 -2.23 -9.44
C SER A 96 -15.90 -1.57 -9.07
N PRO A 97 -17.03 -2.29 -9.16
CA PRO A 97 -18.34 -1.78 -8.71
C PRO A 97 -18.41 -1.51 -7.20
N SER A 98 -17.51 -2.12 -6.43
CA SER A 98 -17.41 -1.94 -4.97
C SER A 98 -15.94 -1.69 -4.59
N PRO A 99 -15.40 -0.50 -4.87
CA PRO A 99 -13.98 -0.24 -4.75
C PRO A 99 -13.54 -0.16 -3.28
N TRP A 100 -12.38 -0.71 -3.01
CA TRP A 100 -11.70 -0.54 -1.72
C TRP A 100 -10.71 0.61 -1.72
N VAL A 101 -10.46 1.20 -2.88
CA VAL A 101 -9.62 2.40 -3.05
C VAL A 101 -10.41 3.41 -3.88
N ASP A 102 -10.45 4.66 -3.43
CA ASP A 102 -11.06 5.76 -4.16
C ASP A 102 -9.99 6.46 -5.00
N PHE A 103 -10.13 6.40 -6.32
CA PHE A 103 -9.16 7.00 -7.23
C PHE A 103 -9.17 8.53 -7.16
N THR A 104 -10.35 9.12 -7.07
CA THR A 104 -10.55 10.57 -7.09
C THR A 104 -10.56 11.21 -5.71
N GLY A 105 -10.88 10.44 -4.68
CA GLY A 105 -11.14 10.92 -3.33
C GLY A 105 -12.52 11.57 -3.16
N GLN A 106 -13.30 11.71 -4.22
CA GLN A 106 -14.59 12.41 -4.19
C GLN A 106 -15.70 11.57 -3.59
N GLU A 107 -15.70 10.27 -3.86
CA GLU A 107 -16.75 9.36 -3.38
C GLU A 107 -16.69 9.16 -1.86
N THR A 108 -15.50 9.21 -1.29
CA THR A 108 -15.27 8.97 0.14
C THR A 108 -14.98 10.24 0.93
N ASN A 109 -14.98 11.41 0.27
CA ASN A 109 -14.54 12.69 0.85
C ASN A 109 -13.13 12.54 1.49
N SER A 110 -12.25 11.84 0.81
CA SER A 110 -10.90 11.49 1.24
C SER A 110 -9.87 12.03 0.26
N PHE A 111 -8.59 11.77 0.53
CA PHE A 111 -7.55 12.06 -0.46
C PHE A 111 -7.61 11.08 -1.63
N PRO A 112 -7.30 11.52 -2.86
CA PRO A 112 -7.18 10.63 -4.00
C PRO A 112 -6.27 9.42 -3.72
N MET A 113 -6.63 8.26 -4.26
CA MET A 113 -5.86 7.01 -4.16
C MET A 113 -5.78 6.42 -2.75
N HIS A 114 -6.67 6.83 -1.83
CA HIS A 114 -6.73 6.29 -0.48
C HIS A 114 -7.81 5.22 -0.33
N PRO A 115 -7.67 4.34 0.68
CA PRO A 115 -8.66 3.32 0.97
C PRO A 115 -10.02 3.92 1.31
N THR A 116 -11.08 3.32 0.75
CA THR A 116 -12.45 3.58 1.17
C THR A 116 -12.72 2.99 2.56
N HIS A 117 -13.86 3.34 3.17
CA HIS A 117 -14.28 2.68 4.42
C HIS A 117 -14.36 1.16 4.29
N ALA A 118 -14.83 0.66 3.13
CA ALA A 118 -14.87 -0.77 2.84
C ALA A 118 -13.47 -1.37 2.78
N GLY A 119 -12.52 -0.69 2.12
CA GLY A 119 -11.13 -1.11 2.06
C GLY A 119 -10.44 -1.10 3.42
N GLN A 120 -10.66 -0.07 4.22
CA GLN A 120 -10.14 -0.01 5.60
C GLN A 120 -10.68 -1.16 6.45
N ARG A 121 -11.98 -1.46 6.34
CA ARG A 121 -12.61 -2.58 7.06
C ARG A 121 -12.04 -3.91 6.60
N ALA A 122 -11.91 -4.15 5.30
CA ALA A 122 -11.33 -5.38 4.76
C ALA A 122 -9.89 -5.60 5.26
N MET A 123 -9.09 -4.55 5.32
CA MET A 123 -7.74 -4.63 5.88
C MET A 123 -7.76 -4.89 7.40
N ALA A 124 -8.67 -4.26 8.14
CA ALA A 124 -8.81 -4.51 9.57
C ALA A 124 -9.26 -5.95 9.86
N ASP A 125 -10.17 -6.49 9.05
CA ASP A 125 -10.62 -7.89 9.18
C ASP A 125 -9.49 -8.87 8.85
N ALA A 126 -8.68 -8.58 7.84
CA ALA A 126 -7.50 -9.39 7.50
C ALA A 126 -6.42 -9.41 8.61
N LEU A 127 -6.41 -8.41 9.49
CA LEU A 127 -5.49 -8.35 10.64
C LEU A 127 -5.96 -9.18 11.84
N ARG A 128 -7.17 -9.72 11.82
CA ARG A 128 -7.68 -10.60 12.89
C ARG A 128 -7.13 -12.01 12.70
N LEU A 129 -6.05 -12.32 13.40
CA LEU A 129 -5.40 -13.63 13.40
C LEU A 129 -5.85 -14.48 14.59
#